data_e1202638e74718cc70b75eaf57c69efe
#
_entry.id   e1202638e74718cc70b75eaf57c69efe
#
_cell.length_a   1.000
_cell.length_b   1.000
_cell.length_c   1.000
_cell.angle_alpha   90.00
_cell.angle_beta   90.00
_cell.angle_gamma   90.00
#
_symmetry.space_group_name_H-M   'P 1'
#
loop_
_entity.id
_entity.type
_entity.pdbx_description
1 polymer ?
#
loop_
_entity_poly.entity_id
_entity_poly.type
_entity_poly.pdbx_seq_one_letter_code
_entity_poly.pdbx_strand_id
1 'polypeptide(L)'
;MLVLGVVSVNILNGKAEIFTQPEMVLVKAGSFQMGDESGELWEGTRPVHQVILNYNFWIGKYEVTFAEYDIFCEESGKPPANDQGWGREERPVVNVTWRDAIAYCNWLSEKENFQPAYNEAGELLDFNGNVTTDITRVDGYRLPTEAEWEYAASGGHEAVPIPPRFLFSGSDDIDEVAWYFENSGDEMIFTGTPLTVDYSSHGAAKIQGKSTQPVGQKKPNELGIYDMSGNVWEWCHDWYGEYTVGEKVNPIGADFGHLRVMRGGSWIFGANDCRVGNRLYRPPHEKIFRLGFRFARTEME
;
A
#
# COMPACT_ATOMS: atom_id res chain seq x y z
N MET A 1 20.05 17.05 -7.00
CA MET A 1 19.29 18.33 -6.88
C MET A 1 18.36 18.14 -5.67
N LEU A 2 18.64 18.80 -4.53
CA LEU A 2 17.79 18.68 -3.36
C LEU A 2 16.41 19.27 -3.70
N VAL A 3 15.38 18.43 -3.69
CA VAL A 3 13.99 18.90 -3.69
C VAL A 3 13.71 19.32 -2.24
N LEU A 4 13.73 20.63 -1.99
CA LEU A 4 13.25 21.21 -0.73
C LEU A 4 11.73 21.00 -0.70
N GLY A 5 11.27 20.13 0.21
CA GLY A 5 9.85 19.95 0.46
C GLY A 5 9.19 21.29 0.79
N VAL A 6 8.06 21.55 0.17
CA VAL A 6 7.25 22.75 0.45
C VAL A 6 6.66 22.59 1.85
N VAL A 7 7.17 23.36 2.80
CA VAL A 7 6.64 23.41 4.17
C VAL A 7 5.53 24.47 4.21
N SER A 8 4.28 24.04 4.28
CA SER A 8 3.17 24.95 4.55
C SER A 8 2.94 25.03 6.07
N VAL A 9 3.00 26.22 6.62
CA VAL A 9 2.69 26.44 8.04
C VAL A 9 1.23 26.90 8.15
N ASN A 10 0.37 26.05 8.66
CA ASN A 10 -0.98 26.41 9.07
C ASN A 10 -1.01 26.69 10.58
N ILE A 11 -1.58 27.82 10.98
CA ILE A 11 -1.78 28.15 12.39
C ILE A 11 -3.23 27.81 12.75
N LEU A 12 -3.46 26.63 13.31
CA LEU A 12 -4.72 26.25 13.95
C LEU A 12 -4.51 26.20 15.46
N ASN A 13 -5.37 26.87 16.20
CA ASN A 13 -5.36 26.94 17.67
C ASN A 13 -4.04 27.40 18.33
N GLY A 14 -3.25 28.24 17.65
CA GLY A 14 -2.03 28.83 18.23
C GLY A 14 -0.81 27.90 18.25
N LYS A 15 -0.88 26.73 17.64
CA LYS A 15 0.27 25.87 17.31
C LYS A 15 0.54 25.95 15.81
N ALA A 16 1.81 26.12 15.46
CA ALA A 16 2.26 25.96 14.08
C ALA A 16 2.38 24.45 13.80
N GLU A 17 1.42 23.89 13.08
CA GLU A 17 1.54 22.53 12.58
C GLU A 17 2.21 22.58 11.21
N ILE A 18 3.31 21.89 11.09
CA ILE A 18 4.09 21.79 9.87
C ILE A 18 3.53 20.59 9.09
N PHE A 19 2.64 20.86 8.11
CA PHE A 19 2.31 19.84 7.11
C PHE A 19 3.55 19.64 6.23
N THR A 20 4.13 18.46 6.28
CA THR A 20 5.21 18.07 5.37
C THR A 20 4.59 17.24 4.26
N GLN A 21 4.79 17.66 3.01
CA GLN A 21 4.34 16.90 1.85
C GLN A 21 4.94 15.48 1.89
N PRO A 22 4.13 14.43 1.76
CA PRO A 22 4.63 13.05 1.79
C PRO A 22 5.64 12.77 0.66
N GLU A 23 6.66 11.97 0.95
CA GLU A 23 7.63 11.57 -0.06
C GLU A 23 7.00 10.60 -1.08
N MET A 24 7.16 10.92 -2.36
CA MET A 24 6.66 10.10 -3.46
C MET A 24 7.76 9.75 -4.46
N VAL A 25 7.60 8.65 -5.15
CA VAL A 25 8.48 8.17 -6.21
C VAL A 25 7.74 8.16 -7.54
N LEU A 26 8.36 8.74 -8.58
CA LEU A 26 7.82 8.69 -9.93
C LEU A 26 8.07 7.32 -10.56
N VAL A 27 7.01 6.67 -10.97
CA VAL A 27 7.04 5.44 -11.75
C VAL A 27 6.61 5.75 -13.17
N LYS A 28 7.53 5.54 -14.13
CA LYS A 28 7.23 5.80 -15.54
C LYS A 28 6.39 4.68 -16.14
N ALA A 29 5.65 5.04 -17.18
CA ALA A 29 4.90 4.12 -18.02
C ALA A 29 5.74 2.91 -18.43
N GLY A 30 5.10 1.75 -18.55
CA GLY A 30 5.77 0.52 -18.96
C GLY A 30 4.82 -0.67 -19.00
N SER A 31 5.40 -1.84 -19.17
CA SER A 31 4.63 -3.08 -19.21
C SER A 31 5.35 -4.21 -18.46
N PHE A 32 4.58 -5.12 -17.89
CA PHE A 32 5.12 -6.22 -17.09
C PHE A 32 4.19 -7.44 -17.12
N GLN A 33 4.71 -8.57 -16.66
CA GLN A 33 3.92 -9.77 -16.41
C GLN A 33 3.37 -9.69 -14.97
N MET A 34 2.05 -9.59 -14.82
CA MET A 34 1.37 -9.52 -13.53
C MET A 34 0.96 -10.91 -13.07
N GLY A 35 1.22 -11.22 -11.79
CA GLY A 35 0.86 -12.49 -11.17
C GLY A 35 2.07 -13.35 -10.75
N ASP A 36 1.79 -14.57 -10.28
CA ASP A 36 2.82 -15.50 -9.81
C ASP A 36 3.46 -16.29 -10.96
N GLU A 37 4.66 -15.87 -11.37
CA GLU A 37 5.47 -16.57 -12.38
C GLU A 37 6.06 -17.89 -11.86
N SER A 38 6.24 -18.05 -10.54
CA SER A 38 6.80 -19.27 -9.95
C SER A 38 5.83 -20.43 -9.94
N GLY A 39 4.53 -20.15 -9.90
CA GLY A 39 3.47 -21.14 -9.76
C GLY A 39 3.37 -21.74 -8.36
N GLU A 40 4.06 -21.18 -7.37
CA GLU A 40 4.11 -21.68 -5.99
C GLU A 40 3.08 -21.06 -5.06
N LEU A 41 2.50 -19.91 -5.46
CA LEU A 41 1.46 -19.23 -4.71
C LEU A 41 0.08 -19.86 -5.00
N TRP A 42 -0.94 -19.41 -4.27
CA TRP A 42 -2.31 -19.91 -4.45
C TRP A 42 -2.91 -19.52 -5.82
N GLU A 43 -3.96 -20.25 -6.26
CA GLU A 43 -4.52 -20.11 -7.61
C GLU A 43 -4.98 -18.71 -7.99
N GLY A 44 -5.44 -17.91 -7.02
CA GLY A 44 -5.92 -16.54 -7.27
C GLY A 44 -4.83 -15.56 -7.73
N THR A 45 -3.56 -15.96 -7.71
CA THR A 45 -2.42 -15.19 -8.24
C THR A 45 -2.14 -15.48 -9.72
N ARG A 46 -2.95 -16.32 -10.36
CA ARG A 46 -2.81 -16.78 -11.74
C ARG A 46 -4.12 -16.63 -12.53
N PRO A 47 -4.08 -16.66 -13.88
CA PRO A 47 -2.90 -16.77 -14.74
C PRO A 47 -2.04 -15.51 -14.76
N VAL A 48 -0.73 -15.69 -14.98
CA VAL A 48 0.15 -14.57 -15.33
C VAL A 48 -0.33 -13.97 -16.65
N HIS A 49 -0.36 -12.65 -16.73
CA HIS A 49 -0.85 -11.94 -17.90
C HIS A 49 -0.10 -10.62 -18.10
N GLN A 50 -0.07 -10.16 -19.34
CA GLN A 50 0.55 -8.89 -19.71
C GLN A 50 -0.30 -7.72 -19.20
N VAL A 51 0.34 -6.77 -18.49
CA VAL A 51 -0.23 -5.48 -18.16
C VAL A 51 0.60 -4.37 -18.78
N ILE A 52 -0.09 -3.38 -19.34
CA ILE A 52 0.48 -2.14 -19.87
C ILE A 52 -0.06 -0.98 -19.03
N LEU A 53 0.84 -0.22 -18.40
CA LEU A 53 0.53 1.09 -17.82
C LEU A 53 1.09 2.14 -18.78
N ASN A 54 0.23 2.81 -19.54
CA ASN A 54 0.63 3.75 -20.57
C ASN A 54 0.70 5.20 -20.09
N TYR A 55 0.75 5.41 -18.79
CA TYR A 55 0.87 6.69 -18.11
C TYR A 55 1.90 6.60 -16.98
N ASN A 56 2.46 7.73 -16.61
CA ASN A 56 3.30 7.84 -15.43
C ASN A 56 2.43 8.07 -14.18
N PHE A 57 2.92 7.62 -13.04
CA PHE A 57 2.26 7.85 -11.76
C PHE A 57 3.27 8.04 -10.64
N TRP A 58 2.86 8.77 -9.63
CA TRP A 58 3.56 8.89 -8.37
C TRP A 58 3.00 7.90 -7.37
N ILE A 59 3.84 7.29 -6.55
CA ILE A 59 3.44 6.39 -5.47
C ILE A 59 4.18 6.76 -4.20
N GLY A 60 3.53 6.62 -3.04
CA GLY A 60 4.15 6.86 -1.74
C GLY A 60 5.42 6.03 -1.58
N LYS A 61 6.52 6.68 -1.23
CA LYS A 61 7.81 6.05 -0.98
C LYS A 61 7.72 5.02 0.16
N TYR A 62 6.88 5.30 1.13
CA TYR A 62 6.58 4.50 2.31
C TYR A 62 5.09 4.19 2.40
N GLU A 63 4.73 3.27 3.27
CA GLU A 63 3.38 3.12 3.80
C GLU A 63 3.01 4.41 4.56
N VAL A 64 1.73 4.80 4.55
CA VAL A 64 1.26 5.96 5.34
C VAL A 64 1.50 5.68 6.82
N THR A 65 2.19 6.59 7.49
CA THR A 65 2.56 6.48 8.90
C THR A 65 1.42 6.92 9.83
N PHE A 66 1.52 6.54 11.09
CA PHE A 66 0.61 7.07 12.11
C PHE A 66 0.75 8.59 12.26
N ALA A 67 1.98 9.14 12.14
CA ALA A 67 2.19 10.59 12.24
C ALA A 67 1.40 11.35 11.15
N GLU A 68 1.44 10.88 9.91
CA GLU A 68 0.68 11.47 8.80
C GLU A 68 -0.83 11.28 8.97
N TYR A 69 -1.25 10.09 9.39
CA TYR A 69 -2.67 9.78 9.56
C TYR A 69 -3.30 10.51 10.76
N ASP A 70 -2.52 10.79 11.81
CA ASP A 70 -2.99 11.54 12.99
C ASP A 70 -3.30 13.00 12.65
N ILE A 71 -2.52 13.63 11.78
CA ILE A 71 -2.82 14.98 11.27
C ILE A 71 -4.18 14.98 10.54
N PHE A 72 -4.41 13.99 9.69
CA PHE A 72 -5.72 13.83 9.04
C PHE A 72 -6.87 13.64 10.05
N CYS A 73 -6.69 12.81 11.07
CA CYS A 73 -7.70 12.61 12.09
C CYS A 73 -8.01 13.91 12.85
N GLU A 74 -6.98 14.66 13.23
CA GLU A 74 -7.12 15.92 13.95
C GLU A 74 -7.87 16.96 13.13
N GLU A 75 -7.52 17.13 11.85
CA GLU A 75 -8.15 18.11 10.98
C GLU A 75 -9.56 17.72 10.52
N SER A 76 -9.81 16.43 10.28
CA SER A 76 -11.11 15.93 9.83
C SER A 76 -12.09 15.63 10.96
N GLY A 77 -11.63 15.69 12.23
CA GLY A 77 -12.42 15.32 13.40
C GLY A 77 -12.71 13.83 13.52
N LYS A 78 -11.97 12.99 12.79
CA LYS A 78 -12.07 11.52 12.90
C LYS A 78 -11.30 11.01 14.13
N PRO A 79 -11.75 9.91 14.75
CA PRO A 79 -11.01 9.31 15.83
C PRO A 79 -9.68 8.72 15.32
N PRO A 80 -8.59 8.81 16.11
CA PRO A 80 -7.31 8.22 15.73
C PRO A 80 -7.42 6.70 15.59
N ALA A 81 -6.63 6.12 14.69
CA ALA A 81 -6.55 4.68 14.52
C ALA A 81 -5.87 4.03 15.73
N ASN A 82 -6.25 2.79 16.05
CA ASN A 82 -5.67 2.03 17.16
C ASN A 82 -4.30 1.48 16.76
N ASP A 83 -3.25 1.83 17.53
CA ASP A 83 -1.87 1.40 17.34
C ASP A 83 -1.51 0.08 18.03
N GLN A 84 -2.46 -0.60 18.64
CA GLN A 84 -2.30 -1.83 19.42
C GLN A 84 -1.33 -1.71 20.62
N GLY A 85 -0.90 -0.49 20.96
CA GLY A 85 0.11 -0.23 21.97
C GLY A 85 1.54 -0.52 21.49
N TRP A 86 1.76 -0.56 20.17
CA TRP A 86 3.10 -0.77 19.57
C TRP A 86 3.85 0.54 19.35
N GLY A 87 3.17 1.67 19.51
CA GLY A 87 3.67 3.02 19.22
C GLY A 87 3.19 3.52 17.87
N ARG A 88 3.39 4.80 17.67
CA ARG A 88 2.86 5.56 16.52
C ARG A 88 4.02 6.12 15.66
N GLU A 89 3.98 7.38 15.40
CA GLU A 89 5.02 8.13 14.68
C GLU A 89 5.33 7.50 13.30
N GLU A 90 6.54 7.01 13.11
CA GLU A 90 7.03 6.44 11.85
C GLU A 90 6.52 5.01 11.57
N ARG A 91 5.69 4.43 12.43
CA ARG A 91 5.09 3.12 12.14
C ARG A 91 3.94 3.27 11.14
N PRO A 92 3.74 2.29 10.23
CA PRO A 92 2.61 2.33 9.30
C PRO A 92 1.29 2.33 10.06
N VAL A 93 0.36 3.14 9.62
CA VAL A 93 -0.99 3.15 10.18
C VAL A 93 -1.67 1.80 9.90
N VAL A 94 -2.31 1.25 10.93
CA VAL A 94 -3.09 0.01 10.86
C VAL A 94 -4.48 0.23 11.46
N ASN A 95 -5.34 -0.78 11.37
CA ASN A 95 -6.73 -0.67 11.86
C ASN A 95 -7.53 0.40 11.15
N VAL A 96 -7.27 0.61 9.88
CA VAL A 96 -8.00 1.51 8.99
C VAL A 96 -8.79 0.71 7.96
N THR A 97 -10.02 1.10 7.70
CA THR A 97 -10.85 0.54 6.63
C THR A 97 -10.38 1.06 5.28
N TRP A 98 -10.79 0.41 4.19
CA TRP A 98 -10.59 0.93 2.84
C TRP A 98 -11.20 2.34 2.68
N ARG A 99 -12.38 2.56 3.30
CA ARG A 99 -13.03 3.89 3.29
C ARG A 99 -12.27 4.94 4.09
N ASP A 100 -11.61 4.55 5.17
CA ASP A 100 -10.74 5.47 5.92
C ASP A 100 -9.52 5.87 5.08
N ALA A 101 -8.94 4.90 4.33
CA ALA A 101 -7.80 5.15 3.46
C ALA A 101 -8.16 6.10 2.30
N ILE A 102 -9.30 5.91 1.61
CA ILE A 102 -9.71 6.84 0.54
C ILE A 102 -10.11 8.21 1.07
N ALA A 103 -10.64 8.30 2.29
CA ALA A 103 -10.92 9.58 2.92
C ALA A 103 -9.63 10.35 3.23
N TYR A 104 -8.56 9.67 3.66
CA TYR A 104 -7.24 10.25 3.79
C TYR A 104 -6.72 10.77 2.44
N CYS A 105 -6.84 9.97 1.37
CA CYS A 105 -6.42 10.37 0.04
C CYS A 105 -7.16 11.63 -0.45
N ASN A 106 -8.47 11.72 -0.24
CA ASN A 106 -9.25 12.90 -0.60
C ASN A 106 -8.83 14.13 0.21
N TRP A 107 -8.65 13.97 1.54
CA TRP A 107 -8.14 15.05 2.39
C TRP A 107 -6.77 15.56 1.91
N LEU A 108 -5.85 14.65 1.56
CA LEU A 108 -4.52 14.99 1.05
C LEU A 108 -4.63 15.73 -0.30
N SER A 109 -5.56 15.30 -1.17
CA SER A 109 -5.83 16.00 -2.44
C SER A 109 -6.27 17.44 -2.20
N GLU A 110 -7.21 17.67 -1.29
CA GLU A 110 -7.69 19.00 -0.94
C GLU A 110 -6.58 19.88 -0.36
N LYS A 111 -5.70 19.31 0.48
CA LYS A 111 -4.54 20.01 1.04
C LYS A 111 -3.58 20.52 -0.02
N GLU A 112 -3.42 19.79 -1.11
CA GLU A 112 -2.51 20.14 -2.20
C GLU A 112 -3.23 20.74 -3.42
N ASN A 113 -4.50 21.11 -3.27
CA ASN A 113 -5.34 21.74 -4.30
C ASN A 113 -5.58 20.87 -5.53
N PHE A 114 -5.62 19.54 -5.37
CA PHE A 114 -6.11 18.59 -6.38
C PHE A 114 -7.59 18.32 -6.21
N GLN A 115 -8.25 17.85 -7.28
CA GLN A 115 -9.59 17.32 -7.21
C GLN A 115 -9.57 16.04 -6.34
N PRO A 116 -10.46 15.87 -5.33
CA PRO A 116 -10.63 14.60 -4.64
C PRO A 116 -10.83 13.44 -5.60
N ALA A 117 -10.09 12.35 -5.40
CA ALA A 117 -10.11 11.21 -6.31
C ALA A 117 -11.36 10.30 -6.15
N TYR A 118 -12.10 10.45 -5.05
CA TYR A 118 -13.24 9.56 -4.75
C TYR A 118 -14.48 10.34 -4.35
N ASN A 119 -15.65 9.86 -4.83
CA ASN A 119 -16.94 10.29 -4.30
C ASN A 119 -17.32 9.50 -3.02
N GLU A 120 -18.49 9.80 -2.43
CA GLU A 120 -18.99 9.12 -1.22
C GLU A 120 -19.25 7.61 -1.43
N ALA A 121 -19.55 7.18 -2.64
CA ALA A 121 -19.71 5.78 -2.99
C ALA A 121 -18.36 5.04 -3.07
N GLY A 122 -17.23 5.77 -3.19
CA GLY A 122 -15.89 5.23 -3.40
C GLY A 122 -15.58 4.96 -4.87
N GLU A 123 -16.28 5.62 -5.78
CA GLU A 123 -16.00 5.62 -7.21
C GLU A 123 -14.99 6.70 -7.54
N LEU A 124 -14.12 6.45 -8.54
CA LEU A 124 -13.13 7.42 -8.99
C LEU A 124 -13.77 8.64 -9.65
N LEU A 125 -13.18 9.80 -9.39
CA LEU A 125 -13.54 11.07 -10.00
C LEU A 125 -12.40 11.56 -10.89
N ASP A 126 -12.74 12.05 -12.08
CA ASP A 126 -11.79 12.73 -12.95
C ASP A 126 -11.47 14.15 -12.43
N PHE A 127 -10.51 14.82 -13.05
CA PHE A 127 -10.10 16.20 -12.71
C PHE A 127 -11.24 17.25 -12.84
N ASN A 128 -12.39 16.90 -13.41
CA ASN A 128 -13.59 17.73 -13.46
C ASN A 128 -14.61 17.33 -12.39
N GLY A 129 -14.34 16.33 -11.56
CA GLY A 129 -15.25 15.80 -10.55
C GLY A 129 -16.33 14.85 -11.08
N ASN A 130 -16.19 14.33 -12.29
CA ASN A 130 -17.13 13.35 -12.86
C ASN A 130 -16.64 11.92 -12.54
N VAL A 131 -17.57 11.01 -12.32
CA VAL A 131 -17.25 9.58 -12.16
C VAL A 131 -16.56 9.07 -13.42
N THR A 132 -15.46 8.36 -13.23
CA THR A 132 -14.64 7.81 -14.31
C THR A 132 -14.13 6.41 -14.00
N THR A 133 -13.88 5.61 -15.02
CA THR A 133 -13.08 4.38 -14.96
C THR A 133 -11.72 4.54 -15.65
N ASP A 134 -11.45 5.73 -16.17
CA ASP A 134 -10.18 6.07 -16.79
C ASP A 134 -9.24 6.67 -15.73
N ILE A 135 -8.33 5.84 -15.23
CA ILE A 135 -7.37 6.20 -14.18
C ILE A 135 -6.44 7.33 -14.61
N THR A 136 -6.20 7.49 -15.93
CA THR A 136 -5.33 8.54 -16.45
C THR A 136 -5.91 9.95 -16.31
N ARG A 137 -7.20 10.05 -15.97
CA ARG A 137 -7.92 11.30 -15.75
C ARG A 137 -8.09 11.67 -14.29
N VAL A 138 -7.56 10.86 -13.36
CA VAL A 138 -7.64 11.07 -11.90
C VAL A 138 -6.37 11.76 -11.43
N ASP A 139 -6.45 13.05 -11.11
CA ASP A 139 -5.30 13.85 -10.70
C ASP A 139 -5.09 13.92 -9.19
N GLY A 140 -6.11 13.59 -8.39
CA GLY A 140 -6.02 13.56 -6.94
C GLY A 140 -5.29 12.33 -6.40
N TYR A 141 -4.92 12.41 -5.13
CA TYR A 141 -4.37 11.27 -4.39
C TYR A 141 -5.42 10.18 -4.24
N ARG A 142 -5.01 8.95 -4.44
CA ARG A 142 -5.84 7.75 -4.40
C ARG A 142 -5.05 6.55 -3.89
N LEU A 143 -5.70 5.44 -3.63
CA LEU A 143 -5.00 4.18 -3.48
C LEU A 143 -4.38 3.77 -4.83
N PRO A 144 -3.23 3.07 -4.84
CA PRO A 144 -2.72 2.49 -6.07
C PRO A 144 -3.71 1.46 -6.59
N THR A 145 -3.80 1.30 -7.91
CA THR A 145 -4.42 0.10 -8.48
C THR A 145 -3.54 -1.10 -8.13
N GLU A 146 -4.12 -2.29 -8.14
CA GLU A 146 -3.35 -3.52 -7.89
C GLU A 146 -2.18 -3.66 -8.88
N ALA A 147 -2.41 -3.27 -10.14
CA ALA A 147 -1.41 -3.31 -11.20
C ALA A 147 -0.29 -2.27 -10.99
N GLU A 148 -0.62 -1.05 -10.59
CA GLU A 148 0.38 -0.04 -10.22
C GLU A 148 1.24 -0.50 -9.04
N TRP A 149 0.58 -1.09 -8.02
CA TRP A 149 1.26 -1.61 -6.85
C TRP A 149 2.27 -2.71 -7.23
N GLU A 150 1.84 -3.73 -8.00
CA GLU A 150 2.74 -4.84 -8.38
C GLU A 150 3.84 -4.38 -9.33
N TYR A 151 3.54 -3.47 -10.27
CA TYR A 151 4.54 -2.89 -11.15
C TYR A 151 5.60 -2.13 -10.37
N ALA A 152 5.21 -1.27 -9.45
CA ALA A 152 6.13 -0.53 -8.59
C ALA A 152 6.95 -1.46 -7.68
N ALA A 153 6.32 -2.47 -7.08
CA ALA A 153 6.99 -3.47 -6.24
C ALA A 153 8.02 -4.31 -7.02
N SER A 154 7.79 -4.51 -8.32
CA SER A 154 8.70 -5.22 -9.23
C SER A 154 9.86 -4.36 -9.76
N GLY A 155 10.06 -3.14 -9.25
CA GLY A 155 11.08 -2.21 -9.73
C GLY A 155 10.64 -1.31 -10.89
N GLY A 156 9.41 -1.44 -11.39
CA GLY A 156 8.83 -0.58 -12.41
C GLY A 156 9.71 -0.46 -13.66
N HIS A 157 9.94 0.78 -14.09
CA HIS A 157 10.79 1.07 -15.25
C HIS A 157 12.30 0.95 -14.98
N GLU A 158 12.71 0.79 -13.73
CA GLU A 158 14.10 0.52 -13.33
C GLU A 158 14.34 -0.97 -13.05
N ALA A 159 13.30 -1.82 -13.21
CA ALA A 159 13.42 -3.26 -13.02
C ALA A 159 14.56 -3.84 -13.86
N VAL A 160 15.31 -4.73 -13.26
CA VAL A 160 16.38 -5.44 -13.97
C VAL A 160 15.78 -6.24 -15.13
N PRO A 161 16.20 -6.02 -16.38
CA PRO A 161 15.54 -6.60 -17.55
C PRO A 161 15.79 -8.11 -17.74
N ILE A 162 16.34 -8.79 -16.74
CA ILE A 162 16.69 -10.23 -16.81
C ILE A 162 15.69 -11.02 -15.94
N PRO A 163 14.76 -11.81 -16.53
CA PRO A 163 13.94 -12.74 -15.77
C PRO A 163 14.79 -13.84 -15.10
N PRO A 164 14.34 -14.36 -13.93
CA PRO A 164 13.12 -14.00 -13.23
C PRO A 164 13.25 -12.70 -12.42
N ARG A 165 12.14 -11.98 -12.25
CA ARG A 165 12.05 -10.88 -11.29
C ARG A 165 12.40 -11.38 -9.89
N PHE A 166 12.84 -10.49 -9.01
CA PHE A 166 12.98 -10.80 -7.60
C PHE A 166 11.67 -11.32 -7.01
N LEU A 167 11.76 -12.28 -6.13
CA LEU A 167 10.60 -12.82 -5.41
C LEU A 167 9.96 -11.78 -4.49
N PHE A 168 10.82 -10.94 -3.87
CA PHE A 168 10.43 -9.85 -3.00
C PHE A 168 10.85 -8.52 -3.63
N SER A 169 10.28 -7.43 -3.18
CA SER A 169 10.57 -6.11 -3.76
C SER A 169 12.02 -5.69 -3.49
N GLY A 170 12.87 -5.81 -4.51
CA GLY A 170 14.29 -5.41 -4.50
C GLY A 170 15.30 -6.50 -4.11
N SER A 171 14.87 -7.75 -3.81
CA SER A 171 15.79 -8.86 -3.51
C SER A 171 15.11 -10.22 -3.55
N ASP A 172 15.87 -11.31 -3.75
CA ASP A 172 15.44 -12.68 -3.46
C ASP A 172 15.69 -13.09 -2.00
N ASP A 173 16.47 -12.29 -1.27
CA ASP A 173 16.67 -12.45 0.17
C ASP A 173 15.65 -11.58 0.92
N ILE A 174 14.64 -12.22 1.52
CA ILE A 174 13.58 -11.53 2.26
C ILE A 174 14.11 -10.73 3.45
N ASP A 175 15.16 -11.17 4.10
CA ASP A 175 15.72 -10.50 5.28
C ASP A 175 16.32 -9.12 4.95
N GLU A 176 16.71 -8.88 3.69
CA GLU A 176 17.19 -7.58 3.24
C GLU A 176 16.06 -6.54 3.13
N VAL A 177 14.86 -6.96 2.70
CA VAL A 177 13.81 -6.06 2.18
C VAL A 177 12.51 -6.05 2.97
N ALA A 178 12.29 -7.02 3.86
CA ALA A 178 10.99 -7.20 4.50
C ALA A 178 11.05 -7.32 6.03
N TRP A 179 10.02 -6.79 6.68
CA TRP A 179 9.65 -7.15 8.04
C TRP A 179 8.53 -8.19 7.98
N TYR A 180 8.81 -9.42 8.35
CA TYR A 180 7.90 -10.55 8.27
C TYR A 180 7.97 -11.39 9.55
N PHE A 181 7.27 -12.52 9.63
CA PHE A 181 7.10 -13.26 10.88
C PHE A 181 8.41 -13.60 11.58
N GLU A 182 9.46 -13.98 10.84
CA GLU A 182 10.71 -14.43 11.44
C GLU A 182 11.54 -13.30 12.02
N ASN A 183 11.46 -12.07 11.50
CA ASN A 183 12.34 -10.96 11.90
C ASN A 183 11.64 -9.70 12.47
N SER A 184 10.30 -9.69 12.60
CA SER A 184 9.51 -8.52 13.02
C SER A 184 9.52 -8.23 14.53
N GLY A 185 10.34 -8.87 15.32
CA GLY A 185 10.47 -8.66 16.75
C GLY A 185 11.53 -9.55 17.39
N ASP A 186 11.64 -9.48 18.72
CA ASP A 186 12.63 -10.23 19.48
C ASP A 186 12.54 -11.74 19.21
N GLU A 187 13.68 -12.44 19.32
CA GLU A 187 13.76 -13.88 19.12
C GLU A 187 12.70 -14.62 19.95
N MET A 188 11.93 -15.47 19.27
CA MET A 188 10.96 -16.32 19.96
C MET A 188 11.68 -17.23 20.94
N ILE A 189 11.40 -17.07 22.24
CA ILE A 189 11.60 -18.15 23.19
C ILE A 189 10.52 -19.21 22.86
N PHE A 190 10.92 -20.23 22.12
CA PHE A 190 10.07 -21.37 21.79
C PHE A 190 9.73 -22.11 23.09
N THR A 191 8.62 -21.81 23.72
CA THR A 191 8.11 -22.54 24.90
C THR A 191 7.26 -23.74 24.50
N GLY A 192 7.56 -24.38 23.37
CA GLY A 192 7.06 -25.72 23.02
C GLY A 192 5.56 -25.87 22.73
N THR A 193 4.78 -24.79 22.70
CA THR A 193 3.35 -24.83 22.33
C THR A 193 3.18 -24.30 20.92
N PRO A 194 2.59 -25.05 19.98
CA PRO A 194 2.29 -24.53 18.65
C PRO A 194 1.39 -23.30 18.79
N LEU A 195 1.81 -22.16 18.27
CA LEU A 195 0.98 -20.97 18.17
C LEU A 195 -0.16 -21.26 17.19
N THR A 196 -1.34 -21.60 17.71
CA THR A 196 -2.57 -21.47 16.95
C THR A 196 -2.88 -19.99 16.86
N VAL A 197 -2.42 -19.34 15.80
CA VAL A 197 -2.81 -17.96 15.51
C VAL A 197 -4.27 -18.00 15.09
N ASP A 198 -5.15 -17.59 15.98
CA ASP A 198 -6.56 -17.39 15.64
C ASP A 198 -6.68 -16.11 14.80
N TYR A 199 -6.66 -16.27 13.50
CA TYR A 199 -6.82 -15.16 12.53
C TYR A 199 -8.24 -14.56 12.54
N SER A 200 -9.18 -15.14 13.29
CA SER A 200 -10.58 -14.71 13.34
C SER A 200 -10.89 -13.69 14.42
N SER A 201 -10.03 -13.53 15.42
CA SER A 201 -10.29 -12.63 16.53
C SER A 201 -9.76 -11.21 16.25
N HIS A 202 -10.61 -10.22 16.48
CA HIS A 202 -10.28 -8.77 16.47
C HIS A 202 -9.37 -8.35 17.66
N GLY A 203 -8.82 -9.32 18.38
CA GLY A 203 -7.88 -9.13 19.47
C GLY A 203 -6.45 -9.40 18.99
N ALA A 204 -5.58 -8.39 19.09
CA ALA A 204 -4.16 -8.58 18.92
C ALA A 204 -3.71 -9.75 19.79
N ALA A 205 -3.42 -10.90 19.17
CA ALA A 205 -2.56 -11.86 19.82
C ALA A 205 -1.27 -11.10 20.12
N LYS A 206 -0.98 -10.84 21.39
CA LYS A 206 0.34 -10.42 21.82
C LYS A 206 1.28 -11.58 21.50
N ILE A 207 1.68 -11.67 20.25
CA ILE A 207 2.80 -12.50 19.85
C ILE A 207 3.99 -11.77 20.45
N GLN A 208 4.48 -12.29 21.56
CA GLN A 208 5.48 -11.64 22.41
C GLN A 208 6.57 -10.99 21.56
N GLY A 209 6.68 -9.66 21.66
CA GLY A 209 7.74 -8.89 21.03
C GLY A 209 7.60 -8.58 19.54
N LYS A 210 6.61 -9.13 18.83
CA LYS A 210 6.43 -8.89 17.39
C LYS A 210 5.39 -7.83 17.09
N SER A 211 5.67 -6.95 16.12
CA SER A 211 4.79 -5.84 15.74
C SER A 211 5.18 -5.29 14.37
N THR A 212 4.41 -4.33 13.86
CA THR A 212 4.87 -3.47 12.76
C THR A 212 6.18 -2.79 13.15
N GLN A 213 6.99 -2.41 12.19
CA GLN A 213 8.23 -1.66 12.38
C GLN A 213 8.12 -0.26 11.77
N PRO A 214 8.89 0.73 12.23
CA PRO A 214 8.98 2.01 11.54
C PRO A 214 9.33 1.83 10.07
N VAL A 215 8.71 2.62 9.19
CA VAL A 215 8.91 2.51 7.74
C VAL A 215 10.35 2.82 7.33
N GLY A 216 10.79 2.31 6.18
CA GLY A 216 12.07 2.67 5.57
C GLY A 216 13.33 2.08 6.24
N GLN A 217 13.19 1.09 7.10
CA GLN A 217 14.35 0.49 7.80
C GLN A 217 15.02 -0.64 7.05
N LYS A 218 14.34 -1.23 6.08
CA LYS A 218 14.89 -2.26 5.20
C LYS A 218 15.41 -1.64 3.90
N LYS A 219 16.04 -2.44 3.04
CA LYS A 219 16.55 -2.01 1.75
C LYS A 219 15.36 -1.67 0.82
N PRO A 220 15.39 -0.53 0.09
CA PRO A 220 14.38 -0.23 -0.92
C PRO A 220 14.59 -1.08 -2.18
N ASN A 221 13.56 -1.09 -3.03
CA ASN A 221 13.68 -1.65 -4.37
C ASN A 221 14.42 -0.69 -5.34
N GLU A 222 14.50 -1.05 -6.61
CA GLU A 222 15.23 -0.34 -7.66
C GLU A 222 14.72 1.10 -7.88
N LEU A 223 13.44 1.35 -7.59
CA LEU A 223 12.83 2.68 -7.64
C LEU A 223 13.09 3.51 -6.39
N GLY A 224 13.65 2.92 -5.33
CA GLY A 224 13.81 3.58 -4.03
C GLY A 224 12.54 3.55 -3.17
N ILE A 225 11.61 2.63 -3.42
CA ILE A 225 10.38 2.42 -2.64
C ILE A 225 10.66 1.36 -1.57
N TYR A 226 10.17 1.62 -0.36
CA TYR A 226 10.40 0.79 0.82
C TYR A 226 9.15 -0.01 1.19
N ASP A 227 9.38 -1.11 1.92
CA ASP A 227 8.35 -1.90 2.59
C ASP A 227 7.24 -2.46 1.67
N MET A 228 7.54 -2.61 0.35
CA MET A 228 6.63 -3.26 -0.60
C MET A 228 6.56 -4.79 -0.40
N SER A 229 7.38 -5.33 0.50
CA SER A 229 7.32 -6.69 1.01
C SER A 229 7.37 -6.67 2.52
N GLY A 230 6.33 -7.23 3.19
CA GLY A 230 6.25 -7.30 4.66
C GLY A 230 5.65 -6.04 5.30
N ASN A 231 6.00 -5.78 6.53
CA ASN A 231 5.48 -4.76 7.45
C ASN A 231 3.96 -4.79 7.59
N VAL A 232 3.18 -4.17 6.71
CA VAL A 232 1.72 -4.31 6.69
C VAL A 232 1.19 -4.65 5.30
N TRP A 233 0.08 -5.39 5.25
CA TRP A 233 -0.72 -5.47 4.02
C TRP A 233 -1.18 -4.07 3.64
N GLU A 234 -1.35 -3.81 2.34
CA GLU A 234 -1.74 -2.51 1.83
C GLU A 234 -3.01 -2.60 1.00
N TRP A 235 -4.00 -1.77 1.33
CA TRP A 235 -5.20 -1.62 0.52
C TRP A 235 -4.86 -1.12 -0.88
N CYS A 236 -5.43 -1.77 -1.90
CA CYS A 236 -5.47 -1.28 -3.28
C CYS A 236 -6.86 -0.72 -3.62
N HIS A 237 -6.92 0.08 -4.71
CA HIS A 237 -8.18 0.60 -5.23
C HIS A 237 -9.14 -0.52 -5.64
N ASP A 238 -8.62 -1.58 -6.22
CA ASP A 238 -9.34 -2.59 -6.98
C ASP A 238 -10.36 -3.38 -6.17
N TRP A 239 -11.53 -3.61 -6.74
CA TRP A 239 -12.34 -4.74 -6.37
C TRP A 239 -11.64 -6.03 -6.78
N TYR A 240 -11.64 -7.02 -5.89
CA TYR A 240 -11.07 -8.32 -6.19
C TYR A 240 -11.84 -8.99 -7.32
N GLY A 241 -11.12 -9.44 -8.34
CA GLY A 241 -11.55 -10.28 -9.43
C GLY A 241 -10.49 -11.33 -9.74
N GLU A 242 -10.90 -12.43 -10.36
CA GLU A 242 -9.97 -13.42 -10.85
C GLU A 242 -9.15 -12.87 -12.03
N TYR A 243 -7.89 -13.23 -12.09
CA TYR A 243 -7.08 -12.89 -13.24
C TYR A 243 -7.55 -13.66 -14.47
N THR A 244 -7.44 -13.03 -15.64
CA THR A 244 -7.81 -13.62 -16.91
C THR A 244 -6.67 -13.50 -17.90
N VAL A 245 -6.55 -14.47 -18.81
CA VAL A 245 -5.56 -14.42 -19.89
C VAL A 245 -5.76 -13.19 -20.78
N GLY A 246 -4.69 -12.77 -21.44
CA GLY A 246 -4.70 -11.64 -22.38
C GLY A 246 -4.20 -10.34 -21.77
N GLU A 247 -3.85 -9.43 -22.66
CA GLU A 247 -3.31 -8.12 -22.31
C GLU A 247 -4.35 -7.24 -21.63
N LYS A 248 -3.93 -6.49 -20.61
CA LYS A 248 -4.72 -5.47 -19.92
C LYS A 248 -4.02 -4.12 -20.02
N VAL A 249 -4.75 -3.09 -20.36
CA VAL A 249 -4.24 -1.72 -20.41
C VAL A 249 -4.88 -0.92 -19.28
N ASN A 250 -4.05 -0.33 -18.42
CA ASN A 250 -4.47 0.49 -17.28
C ASN A 250 -5.58 -0.14 -16.42
N PRO A 251 -5.47 -1.42 -15.99
CA PRO A 251 -6.56 -2.07 -15.26
C PRO A 251 -6.77 -1.41 -13.88
N ILE A 252 -8.03 -1.32 -13.47
CA ILE A 252 -8.48 -0.80 -12.17
C ILE A 252 -9.28 -1.83 -11.37
N GLY A 253 -9.12 -3.12 -11.69
CA GLY A 253 -9.83 -4.23 -11.06
C GLY A 253 -11.15 -4.59 -11.70
N ALA A 254 -11.99 -5.31 -10.98
CA ALA A 254 -13.33 -5.67 -11.43
C ALA A 254 -14.28 -4.46 -11.31
N ASP A 255 -15.29 -4.39 -12.18
CA ASP A 255 -16.27 -3.28 -12.23
C ASP A 255 -17.08 -3.18 -10.93
N PHE A 256 -17.30 -4.29 -10.24
CA PHE A 256 -17.99 -4.35 -8.95
C PHE A 256 -17.50 -5.54 -8.11
N GLY A 257 -17.70 -5.45 -6.80
CA GLY A 257 -17.28 -6.51 -5.89
C GLY A 257 -17.73 -6.25 -4.45
N HIS A 258 -17.39 -7.18 -3.58
CA HIS A 258 -17.60 -7.09 -2.14
C HIS A 258 -16.28 -7.10 -1.35
N LEU A 259 -15.18 -7.36 -2.03
CA LEU A 259 -13.86 -7.52 -1.44
C LEU A 259 -12.88 -6.61 -2.18
N ARG A 260 -12.07 -5.86 -1.43
CA ARG A 260 -10.98 -5.05 -1.96
C ARG A 260 -9.67 -5.81 -1.89
N VAL A 261 -8.84 -5.62 -2.91
CA VAL A 261 -7.50 -6.21 -2.98
C VAL A 261 -6.60 -5.62 -1.91
N MET A 262 -5.73 -6.46 -1.35
CA MET A 262 -4.60 -6.03 -0.53
C MET A 262 -3.32 -6.77 -0.94
N ARG A 263 -2.17 -6.11 -0.80
CA ARG A 263 -0.88 -6.55 -1.31
C ARG A 263 0.23 -6.41 -0.26
N GLY A 264 1.38 -7.06 -0.47
CA GLY A 264 2.63 -6.83 0.25
C GLY A 264 2.96 -7.84 1.36
N GLY A 265 2.01 -8.54 1.92
CA GLY A 265 2.26 -9.36 3.11
C GLY A 265 2.29 -8.52 4.38
N SER A 266 2.72 -9.08 5.50
CA SER A 266 2.88 -8.30 6.72
C SER A 266 3.77 -8.97 7.76
N TRP A 267 4.12 -8.22 8.79
CA TRP A 267 4.97 -8.60 9.91
C TRP A 267 4.62 -9.95 10.60
N ILE A 268 3.39 -10.44 10.45
CA ILE A 268 2.89 -11.68 11.08
C ILE A 268 2.78 -12.85 10.11
N PHE A 269 3.08 -12.65 8.83
CA PHE A 269 2.98 -13.66 7.79
C PHE A 269 4.36 -14.19 7.40
N GLY A 270 4.39 -15.41 6.86
CA GLY A 270 5.61 -16.04 6.37
C GLY A 270 6.10 -15.46 5.04
N ALA A 271 7.29 -15.83 4.63
CA ALA A 271 7.96 -15.31 3.43
C ALA A 271 7.09 -15.37 2.16
N ASN A 272 6.36 -16.47 1.93
CA ASN A 272 5.53 -16.62 0.74
C ASN A 272 4.43 -15.56 0.62
N ASP A 273 3.91 -15.09 1.76
CA ASP A 273 2.88 -14.05 1.76
C ASP A 273 3.44 -12.67 1.38
N CYS A 274 4.74 -12.45 1.57
CA CYS A 274 5.44 -11.19 1.25
C CYS A 274 5.99 -11.13 -0.18
N ARG A 275 5.77 -12.16 -1.00
CA ARG A 275 6.19 -12.16 -2.42
C ARG A 275 5.43 -11.11 -3.22
N VAL A 276 6.12 -10.48 -4.17
CA VAL A 276 5.55 -9.43 -5.02
C VAL A 276 4.30 -9.90 -5.77
N GLY A 277 4.29 -11.14 -6.29
CA GLY A 277 3.15 -11.70 -7.00
C GLY A 277 1.99 -12.14 -6.10
N ASN A 278 2.14 -12.11 -4.76
CA ASN A 278 1.06 -12.53 -3.87
C ASN A 278 -0.01 -11.46 -3.72
N ARG A 279 -1.25 -11.88 -3.62
CA ARG A 279 -2.43 -11.02 -3.45
C ARG A 279 -3.41 -11.66 -2.48
N LEU A 280 -4.09 -10.84 -1.70
CA LEU A 280 -5.23 -11.24 -0.89
C LEU A 280 -6.35 -10.20 -0.99
N TYR A 281 -7.43 -10.42 -0.26
CA TYR A 281 -8.58 -9.53 -0.28
C TYR A 281 -9.32 -9.52 1.06
N ARG A 282 -10.04 -8.42 1.32
CA ARG A 282 -10.89 -8.25 2.50
C ARG A 282 -12.12 -7.40 2.20
N PRO A 283 -13.19 -7.56 2.98
CA PRO A 283 -14.30 -6.61 2.99
C PRO A 283 -13.82 -5.19 3.28
N PRO A 284 -14.30 -4.16 2.56
CA PRO A 284 -13.80 -2.78 2.67
C PRO A 284 -14.06 -2.11 4.03
N HIS A 285 -14.88 -2.72 4.89
CA HIS A 285 -15.20 -2.21 6.23
C HIS A 285 -14.37 -2.84 7.35
N GLU A 286 -13.54 -3.82 7.05
CA GLU A 286 -12.68 -4.45 8.07
C GLU A 286 -11.54 -3.53 8.50
N LYS A 287 -11.27 -3.55 9.82
CA LYS A 287 -10.12 -2.90 10.46
C LYS A 287 -9.23 -4.00 11.03
N ILE A 288 -8.00 -4.08 10.53
CA ILE A 288 -7.10 -5.18 10.89
C ILE A 288 -5.74 -4.60 11.28
N PHE A 289 -5.18 -5.11 12.39
CA PHE A 289 -3.91 -4.65 12.99
C PHE A 289 -2.65 -4.91 12.13
N ARG A 290 -2.80 -5.45 10.96
CA ARG A 290 -1.75 -5.77 9.98
C ARG A 290 -2.06 -5.27 8.58
N LEU A 291 -2.99 -4.33 8.46
CA LEU A 291 -3.46 -3.80 7.19
C LEU A 291 -3.53 -2.27 7.27
N GLY A 292 -2.72 -1.65 6.45
CA GLY A 292 -2.60 -0.22 6.23
C GLY A 292 -2.76 0.12 4.75
N PHE A 293 -2.05 1.12 4.28
CA PHE A 293 -2.09 1.54 2.88
C PHE A 293 -0.92 2.47 2.54
N ARG A 294 -0.64 2.60 1.26
CA ARG A 294 0.06 3.73 0.66
C ARG A 294 -0.84 4.38 -0.38
N PHE A 295 -0.48 5.57 -0.83
CA PHE A 295 -1.24 6.29 -1.83
C PHE A 295 -0.46 6.41 -3.15
N ALA A 296 -1.19 6.73 -4.22
CA ALA A 296 -0.64 7.01 -5.53
C ALA A 296 -1.35 8.25 -6.12
N ARG A 297 -0.80 8.78 -7.19
CA ARG A 297 -1.39 9.89 -7.96
C ARG A 297 -0.92 9.80 -9.41
N THR A 298 -1.83 9.97 -10.36
CA THR A 298 -1.47 10.02 -11.77
C THR A 298 -0.63 11.29 -12.06
N GLU A 299 0.45 11.16 -12.83
CA GLU A 299 1.17 12.31 -13.35
C GLU A 299 0.39 12.89 -14.54
N MET A 300 -0.15 14.07 -14.35
CA MET A 300 -0.87 14.78 -15.41
C MET A 300 0.15 15.51 -16.30
N GLU A 301 -0.02 15.42 -17.64
CA GLU A 301 0.79 16.13 -18.63
C GLU A 301 0.59 17.65 -18.61
#